data_b2cac46df9b8bfffeb799f458a7b6a33
#
_entry.id   b2cac46df9b8bfffeb799f458a7b6a33
#
_cell.length_a   1.000
_cell.length_b   1.000
_cell.length_c   1.000
_cell.angle_alpha   90.00
_cell.angle_beta   90.00
_cell.angle_gamma   90.00
#
_symmetry.space_group_name_H-M   'P 1'
#
loop_
_entity.id
_entity.type
_entity.pdbx_description
1 polymer ?
#
loop_
_entity_poly.entity_id
_entity_poly.type
_entity_poly.pdbx_seq_one_letter_code
_entity_poly.pdbx_strand_id
1 'polypeptide(L)'
;GKEVFGYKEYQKEVTEGLNQRRIPIVMIEAQSQLGFEPQAGLLDMAHHSDYHLVRLYAMSKDELIKLNQKEAAARFYISDIERNIRMNLFPSYKFALDGKTLSETNAAYIAGVRDRLENHGFSVGKASVMDAYFPEKPLRAVAMAGAVSLIVLTLLLLIPHLSRYGMAIEVVGLIGAEVLYWFLHVNILLQLLALGAAVCTPVVVVSLFL
;
A
#
# COMPACT_ATOMS: atom_id res chain seq x y z
N GLY A 1 12.21 6.70 16.22
CA GLY A 1 13.62 6.30 16.10
C GLY A 1 13.98 5.99 14.66
N LYS A 2 15.25 6.11 14.32
CA LYS A 2 15.73 5.78 12.95
C LYS A 2 15.88 4.26 12.73
N GLU A 3 15.78 3.47 13.80
CA GLU A 3 15.98 2.02 13.79
C GLU A 3 14.87 1.33 14.57
N VAL A 4 14.59 0.08 14.22
CA VAL A 4 13.66 -0.76 14.98
C VAL A 4 14.31 -1.24 16.28
N PHE A 5 13.48 -1.63 17.24
CA PHE A 5 13.96 -2.20 18.50
C PHE A 5 14.73 -3.51 18.25
N GLY A 6 15.91 -3.61 18.83
CA GLY A 6 16.80 -4.77 18.64
C GLY A 6 17.55 -4.79 17.31
N TYR A 7 17.59 -3.68 16.56
CA TYR A 7 18.22 -3.63 15.23
C TYR A 7 19.63 -4.21 15.23
N LYS A 8 19.89 -5.02 14.22
CA LYS A 8 21.06 -5.88 13.97
C LYS A 8 21.23 -7.05 14.94
N GLU A 9 21.48 -6.82 16.23
CA GLU A 9 21.90 -7.88 17.14
C GLU A 9 20.74 -8.76 17.63
N TYR A 10 19.61 -8.15 18.01
CA TYR A 10 18.46 -8.83 18.64
C TYR A 10 17.20 -8.78 17.79
N GLN A 11 17.30 -8.36 16.54
CA GLN A 11 16.14 -8.17 15.68
C GLN A 11 15.33 -9.45 15.47
N LYS A 12 16.02 -10.58 15.30
CA LYS A 12 15.39 -11.89 15.12
C LYS A 12 14.63 -12.33 16.37
N GLU A 13 15.28 -12.27 17.54
CA GLU A 13 14.66 -12.64 18.82
C GLU A 13 13.45 -11.73 19.13
N VAL A 14 13.57 -10.44 18.86
CA VAL A 14 12.46 -9.50 19.01
C VAL A 14 11.29 -9.87 18.10
N THR A 15 11.57 -10.15 16.83
CA THR A 15 10.54 -10.55 15.86
C THR A 15 9.86 -11.85 16.26
N GLU A 16 10.63 -12.86 16.66
CA GLU A 16 10.10 -14.13 17.17
C GLU A 16 9.26 -13.94 18.43
N GLY A 17 9.72 -13.10 19.35
CA GLY A 17 8.98 -12.74 20.57
C GLY A 17 7.66 -12.03 20.30
N LEU A 18 7.60 -11.17 19.28
CA LEU A 18 6.37 -10.51 18.83
C LEU A 18 5.40 -11.54 18.22
N ASN A 19 5.91 -12.40 17.34
CA ASN A 19 5.12 -13.44 16.68
C ASN A 19 4.51 -14.44 17.67
N GLN A 20 5.27 -14.92 18.65
CA GLN A 20 4.80 -15.83 19.69
C GLN A 20 3.64 -15.21 20.50
N ARG A 21 3.67 -13.91 20.72
CA ARG A 21 2.64 -13.17 21.46
C ARG A 21 1.53 -12.61 20.57
N ARG A 22 1.59 -12.85 19.25
CA ARG A 22 0.67 -12.30 18.25
C ARG A 22 0.54 -10.77 18.37
N ILE A 23 1.68 -10.10 18.58
CA ILE A 23 1.76 -8.63 18.59
C ILE A 23 2.11 -8.16 17.18
N PRO A 24 1.22 -7.45 16.49
CA PRO A 24 1.49 -6.99 15.13
C PRO A 24 2.55 -5.89 15.11
N ILE A 25 3.40 -5.90 14.08
CA ILE A 25 4.32 -4.81 13.79
C ILE A 25 3.53 -3.64 13.22
N VAL A 26 3.88 -2.43 13.65
CA VAL A 26 3.21 -1.21 13.18
C VAL A 26 4.09 -0.51 12.15
N MET A 27 3.55 -0.30 10.95
CA MET A 27 4.22 0.47 9.90
C MET A 27 3.57 1.84 9.74
N ILE A 28 4.31 2.88 10.11
CA ILE A 28 3.84 4.27 10.02
C ILE A 28 3.92 4.73 8.57
N GLU A 29 2.80 5.22 8.04
CA GLU A 29 2.76 5.77 6.69
C GLU A 29 3.54 7.09 6.63
N ALA A 30 4.41 7.22 5.62
CA ALA A 30 5.19 8.43 5.41
C ALA A 30 4.28 9.63 5.07
N GLN A 31 4.69 10.83 5.47
CA GLN A 31 3.95 12.07 5.19
C GLN A 31 3.80 12.32 3.67
N SER A 32 4.77 11.89 2.88
CA SER A 32 4.72 11.96 1.41
C SER A 32 3.68 11.03 0.78
N GLN A 33 3.10 10.10 1.55
CA GLN A 33 2.15 9.08 1.09
C GLN A 33 2.68 8.13 0.01
N LEU A 34 3.99 8.13 -0.21
CA LEU A 34 4.68 7.29 -1.21
C LEU A 34 5.27 6.02 -0.60
N GLY A 35 5.08 5.78 0.69
CA GLY A 35 5.61 4.62 1.39
C GLY A 35 5.51 4.77 2.90
N PHE A 36 6.27 3.96 3.60
CA PHE A 36 6.36 4.00 5.06
C PHE A 36 7.53 4.84 5.53
N GLU A 37 7.44 5.36 6.76
CA GLU A 37 8.58 6.03 7.41
C GLU A 37 9.79 5.09 7.42
N PRO A 38 10.96 5.53 6.90
CA PRO A 38 12.12 4.69 6.80
C PRO A 38 12.72 4.43 8.18
N GLN A 39 12.64 3.19 8.62
CA GLN A 39 13.30 2.69 9.81
C GLN A 39 14.20 1.53 9.45
N ALA A 40 15.48 1.59 9.84
CA ALA A 40 16.40 0.49 9.57
C ALA A 40 15.94 -0.79 10.27
N GLY A 41 15.85 -1.89 9.52
CA GLY A 41 15.38 -3.20 9.98
C GLY A 41 13.86 -3.41 9.96
N LEU A 42 13.04 -2.40 9.68
CA LEU A 42 11.58 -2.55 9.70
C LEU A 42 11.07 -3.53 8.62
N LEU A 43 11.59 -3.44 7.42
CA LEU A 43 11.21 -4.35 6.32
C LEU A 43 11.66 -5.79 6.61
N ASP A 44 12.84 -5.97 7.19
CA ASP A 44 13.32 -7.29 7.58
C ASP A 44 12.45 -7.90 8.69
N MET A 45 12.06 -7.10 9.69
CA MET A 45 11.11 -7.55 10.72
C MET A 45 9.76 -7.92 10.11
N ALA A 46 9.24 -7.12 9.20
CA ALA A 46 7.98 -7.41 8.50
C ALA A 46 8.06 -8.74 7.74
N HIS A 47 9.17 -8.98 7.05
CA HIS A 47 9.41 -10.21 6.29
C HIS A 47 9.49 -11.45 7.21
N HIS A 48 10.25 -11.35 8.30
CA HIS A 48 10.40 -12.45 9.26
C HIS A 48 9.17 -12.68 10.16
N SER A 49 8.22 -11.76 10.14
CA SER A 49 6.92 -11.92 10.82
C SER A 49 5.81 -12.41 9.91
N ASP A 50 6.13 -12.92 8.70
CA ASP A 50 5.15 -13.27 7.66
C ASP A 50 4.16 -12.13 7.40
N TYR A 51 4.65 -10.89 7.47
CA TYR A 51 3.86 -9.66 7.33
C TYR A 51 2.72 -9.53 8.35
N HIS A 52 2.90 -10.07 9.55
CA HIS A 52 1.97 -9.85 10.66
C HIS A 52 2.08 -8.39 11.15
N LEU A 53 1.49 -7.48 10.39
CA LEU A 53 1.63 -6.05 10.59
C LEU A 53 0.32 -5.30 10.36
N VAL A 54 0.26 -4.07 10.89
CA VAL A 54 -0.82 -3.11 10.64
C VAL A 54 -0.25 -1.80 10.14
N ARG A 55 -0.99 -1.14 9.25
CA ARG A 55 -0.66 0.20 8.77
C ARG A 55 -1.19 1.22 9.76
N LEU A 56 -0.34 2.20 10.10
CA LEU A 56 -0.66 3.29 10.99
C LEU A 56 -0.57 4.62 10.23
N TYR A 57 -1.57 5.46 10.40
CA TYR A 57 -1.53 6.84 9.98
C TYR A 57 -1.23 7.74 11.18
N ALA A 58 -0.25 8.63 11.01
CA ALA A 58 0.11 9.64 12.00
C ALA A 58 0.06 11.02 11.34
N MET A 59 -0.86 11.85 11.78
CA MET A 59 -0.87 13.26 11.37
C MET A 59 0.24 14.02 12.10
N SER A 60 0.94 14.91 11.39
CA SER A 60 1.93 15.76 12.04
C SER A 60 1.25 16.82 12.92
N LYS A 61 1.99 17.27 13.97
CA LYS A 61 1.48 18.34 14.85
C LYS A 61 1.28 19.65 14.08
N ASP A 62 2.16 19.93 13.12
CA ASP A 62 2.12 21.15 12.30
C ASP A 62 0.95 21.14 11.30
N GLU A 63 0.53 19.95 10.88
CA GLU A 63 -0.68 19.78 10.08
C GLU A 63 -1.93 19.96 10.95
N LEU A 64 -1.98 19.32 12.12
CA LEU A 64 -3.13 19.40 13.02
C LEU A 64 -3.47 20.85 13.43
N ILE A 65 -2.45 21.68 13.67
CA ILE A 65 -2.64 23.09 14.07
C ILE A 65 -3.39 23.91 12.98
N LYS A 66 -3.26 23.50 11.73
CA LYS A 66 -3.88 24.19 10.58
C LYS A 66 -5.32 23.74 10.30
N LEU A 67 -5.76 22.68 10.95
CA LEU A 67 -7.05 22.05 10.71
C LEU A 67 -8.00 22.29 11.90
N ASN A 68 -9.26 22.50 11.61
CA ASN A 68 -10.30 22.42 12.63
C ASN A 68 -10.62 20.95 12.95
N GLN A 69 -11.38 20.72 14.03
CA GLN A 69 -11.71 19.35 14.49
C GLN A 69 -12.41 18.50 13.42
N LYS A 70 -13.31 19.10 12.64
CA LYS A 70 -14.05 18.38 11.58
C LYS A 70 -13.15 17.98 10.40
N GLU A 71 -12.23 18.87 10.03
CA GLU A 71 -11.25 18.64 8.96
C GLU A 71 -10.21 17.57 9.39
N ALA A 72 -9.71 17.67 10.63
CA ALA A 72 -8.81 16.67 11.18
C ALA A 72 -9.46 15.29 11.22
N ALA A 73 -10.71 15.21 11.72
CA ALA A 73 -11.47 13.95 11.73
C ALA A 73 -11.73 13.41 10.32
N ALA A 74 -12.03 14.27 9.34
CA ALA A 74 -12.20 13.88 7.95
C ALA A 74 -10.91 13.29 7.36
N ARG A 75 -9.75 13.89 7.68
CA ARG A 75 -8.45 13.42 7.17
C ARG A 75 -8.11 12.03 7.67
N PHE A 76 -8.30 11.73 8.95
CA PHE A 76 -8.13 10.39 9.51
C PHE A 76 -9.10 9.40 8.86
N TYR A 77 -10.38 9.72 8.83
CA TYR A 77 -11.41 8.89 8.22
C TYR A 77 -11.11 8.53 6.76
N ILE A 78 -10.75 9.51 5.93
CA ILE A 78 -10.39 9.28 4.53
C ILE A 78 -9.16 8.37 4.42
N SER A 79 -8.15 8.58 5.28
CA SER A 79 -6.97 7.71 5.31
C SER A 79 -7.32 6.26 5.63
N ASP A 80 -8.24 6.04 6.55
CA ASP A 80 -8.68 4.70 6.96
C ASP A 80 -9.38 3.95 5.82
N ILE A 81 -10.29 4.62 5.10
CA ILE A 81 -11.07 3.97 4.03
C ILE A 81 -10.29 3.84 2.72
N GLU A 82 -9.49 4.83 2.33
CA GLU A 82 -8.82 4.83 1.03
C GLU A 82 -7.47 4.08 1.05
N ARG A 83 -6.78 4.08 2.19
CA ARG A 83 -5.42 3.54 2.29
C ARG A 83 -5.29 2.30 3.17
N ASN A 84 -6.41 1.72 3.57
CA ASN A 84 -6.45 0.53 4.44
C ASN A 84 -5.66 0.71 5.74
N ILE A 85 -5.73 1.90 6.33
CA ILE A 85 -5.16 2.16 7.66
C ILE A 85 -5.99 1.40 8.70
N ARG A 86 -5.33 0.79 9.66
CA ARG A 86 -5.96 0.02 10.74
C ARG A 86 -5.62 0.53 12.13
N MET A 87 -4.75 1.51 12.21
CA MET A 87 -4.35 2.16 13.44
C MET A 87 -4.12 3.65 13.21
N ASN A 88 -4.58 4.49 14.12
CA ASN A 88 -4.41 5.92 14.05
C ASN A 88 -3.65 6.42 15.28
N LEU A 89 -2.60 7.21 15.05
CA LEU A 89 -1.90 7.94 16.09
C LEU A 89 -2.39 9.39 16.09
N PHE A 90 -3.19 9.73 17.10
CA PHE A 90 -3.78 11.04 17.23
C PHE A 90 -2.84 12.02 17.96
N PRO A 91 -2.30 13.05 17.30
CA PRO A 91 -1.65 14.15 17.99
C PRO A 91 -2.68 14.99 18.75
N SER A 92 -2.29 15.60 19.86
CA SER A 92 -3.17 16.44 20.64
C SER A 92 -3.10 17.90 20.23
N TYR A 93 -4.25 18.56 20.12
CA TYR A 93 -4.31 20.03 20.13
C TYR A 93 -3.71 20.54 21.42
N LYS A 94 -2.98 21.65 21.35
CA LYS A 94 -2.36 22.31 22.50
C LYS A 94 -3.19 23.47 23.04
N PHE A 95 -4.28 23.82 22.38
CA PHE A 95 -5.17 24.92 22.73
C PHE A 95 -6.62 24.49 22.56
N ALA A 96 -7.50 25.09 23.34
CA ALA A 96 -8.92 24.85 23.27
C ALA A 96 -9.53 25.51 22.03
N LEU A 97 -10.53 24.87 21.45
CA LEU A 97 -11.26 25.34 20.26
C LEU A 97 -12.75 25.40 20.54
N ASP A 98 -13.45 26.28 19.84
CA ASP A 98 -14.91 26.38 19.83
C ASP A 98 -15.56 26.53 21.21
N GLY A 99 -14.91 27.25 22.14
CA GLY A 99 -15.43 27.42 23.51
C GLY A 99 -15.39 26.19 24.40
N LYS A 100 -14.74 25.09 23.95
CA LYS A 100 -14.54 23.85 24.70
C LYS A 100 -13.27 23.93 25.55
N THR A 101 -13.16 23.05 26.52
CA THR A 101 -11.88 22.81 27.21
C THR A 101 -10.90 22.08 26.29
N LEU A 102 -9.62 22.05 26.63
CA LEU A 102 -8.60 21.33 25.86
C LEU A 102 -8.91 19.82 25.79
N SER A 103 -9.39 19.24 26.85
CA SER A 103 -9.78 17.82 26.91
C SER A 103 -10.96 17.53 25.97
N GLU A 104 -12.01 18.37 26.03
CA GLU A 104 -13.18 18.26 25.16
C GLU A 104 -12.82 18.48 23.69
N THR A 105 -11.91 19.41 23.39
CA THR A 105 -11.39 19.64 22.05
C THR A 105 -10.75 18.36 21.48
N ASN A 106 -9.87 17.75 22.24
CA ASN A 106 -9.19 16.51 21.82
C ASN A 106 -10.13 15.31 21.75
N ALA A 107 -11.04 15.18 22.70
CA ALA A 107 -12.03 14.11 22.69
C ALA A 107 -12.98 14.23 21.49
N ALA A 108 -13.41 15.44 21.15
CA ALA A 108 -14.38 15.68 20.08
C ALA A 108 -13.86 15.29 18.69
N TYR A 109 -12.59 15.58 18.35
CA TYR A 109 -12.11 15.21 17.05
C TYR A 109 -11.86 13.69 16.93
N ILE A 110 -11.41 13.03 18.02
CA ILE A 110 -11.24 11.57 18.06
C ILE A 110 -12.62 10.89 17.94
N ALA A 111 -13.62 11.37 18.71
CA ALA A 111 -15.00 10.89 18.59
C ALA A 111 -15.54 11.07 17.17
N GLY A 112 -15.24 12.22 16.54
CA GLY A 112 -15.66 12.48 15.16
C GLY A 112 -15.05 11.51 14.14
N VAL A 113 -13.85 10.97 14.36
CA VAL A 113 -13.27 9.89 13.53
C VAL A 113 -14.04 8.61 13.76
N ARG A 114 -14.20 8.21 15.02
CA ARG A 114 -14.94 6.99 15.39
C ARG A 114 -16.34 6.98 14.79
N ASP A 115 -17.11 8.03 15.03
CA ASP A 115 -18.51 8.10 14.59
C ASP A 115 -18.63 8.02 13.06
N ARG A 116 -17.67 8.60 12.31
CA ARG A 116 -17.62 8.48 10.84
C ARG A 116 -17.31 7.07 10.39
N LEU A 117 -16.35 6.40 11.03
CA LEU A 117 -15.99 5.03 10.72
C LEU A 117 -17.15 4.07 11.03
N GLU A 118 -17.78 4.19 12.21
CA GLU A 118 -18.92 3.36 12.59
C GLU A 118 -20.13 3.57 11.67
N ASN A 119 -20.41 4.81 11.28
CA ASN A 119 -21.46 5.12 10.30
C ASN A 119 -21.16 4.55 8.90
N HIS A 120 -19.90 4.29 8.59
CA HIS A 120 -19.48 3.65 7.34
C HIS A 120 -19.35 2.12 7.43
N GLY A 121 -19.76 1.54 8.56
CA GLY A 121 -19.78 0.10 8.79
C GLY A 121 -18.46 -0.49 9.33
N PHE A 122 -17.51 0.33 9.74
CA PHE A 122 -16.31 -0.13 10.43
C PHE A 122 -16.59 -0.33 11.93
N SER A 123 -15.89 -1.28 12.53
CA SER A 123 -15.85 -1.43 13.99
C SER A 123 -14.56 -0.86 14.56
N VAL A 124 -14.67 -0.08 15.62
CA VAL A 124 -13.51 0.46 16.33
C VAL A 124 -13.15 -0.47 17.50
N GLY A 125 -11.93 -0.99 17.52
CA GLY A 125 -11.47 -1.93 18.51
C GLY A 125 -10.07 -2.43 18.25
N LYS A 126 -9.81 -3.71 18.51
CA LYS A 126 -8.52 -4.33 18.19
C LYS A 126 -8.33 -4.38 16.67
N ALA A 127 -7.21 -3.82 16.19
CA ALA A 127 -6.87 -3.85 14.78
C ALA A 127 -6.73 -5.29 14.27
N SER A 128 -7.38 -5.59 13.15
CA SER A 128 -7.20 -6.85 12.45
C SER A 128 -5.94 -6.79 11.59
N VAL A 129 -5.22 -7.89 11.53
CA VAL A 129 -4.10 -8.09 10.60
C VAL A 129 -4.65 -8.83 9.40
N MET A 130 -4.26 -8.40 8.20
CA MET A 130 -4.58 -9.12 6.96
C MET A 130 -3.51 -10.16 6.70
N ASP A 131 -3.93 -11.35 6.33
CA ASP A 131 -3.01 -12.42 5.93
C ASP A 131 -2.25 -11.99 4.66
N ALA A 132 -0.95 -12.25 4.65
CA ALA A 132 -0.14 -11.96 3.48
C ALA A 132 -0.52 -12.91 2.34
N TYR A 133 -0.89 -12.33 1.20
CA TYR A 133 -1.21 -13.09 0.00
C TYR A 133 -0.05 -13.05 -0.99
N PHE A 134 0.53 -14.22 -1.24
CA PHE A 134 1.55 -14.41 -2.26
C PHE A 134 0.97 -15.30 -3.36
N PRO A 135 0.62 -14.74 -4.53
CA PRO A 135 0.09 -15.54 -5.63
C PRO A 135 1.12 -16.60 -6.06
N GLU A 136 0.63 -17.80 -6.34
CA GLU A 136 1.45 -18.90 -6.81
C GLU A 136 2.13 -18.57 -8.16
N LYS A 137 3.27 -19.21 -8.42
CA LYS A 137 4.04 -18.98 -9.65
C LYS A 137 3.21 -19.08 -10.94
N PRO A 138 2.33 -20.09 -11.13
CA PRO A 138 1.50 -20.16 -12.33
C PRO A 138 0.55 -18.97 -12.49
N LEU A 139 -0.03 -18.49 -11.38
CA LEU A 139 -0.92 -17.34 -11.43
C LEU A 139 -0.17 -16.05 -11.83
N ARG A 140 1.07 -15.90 -11.35
CA ARG A 140 1.93 -14.80 -11.79
C ARG A 140 2.28 -14.89 -13.27
N ALA A 141 2.57 -16.10 -13.78
CA ALA A 141 2.83 -16.34 -15.19
C ALA A 141 1.64 -15.93 -16.06
N VAL A 142 0.42 -16.31 -15.67
CA VAL A 142 -0.82 -15.90 -16.38
C VAL A 142 -1.00 -14.38 -16.36
N ALA A 143 -0.74 -13.73 -15.23
CA ALA A 143 -0.80 -12.27 -15.13
C ALA A 143 0.24 -11.59 -16.03
N MET A 144 1.45 -12.14 -16.10
CA MET A 144 2.49 -11.66 -17.02
C MET A 144 2.07 -11.81 -18.48
N ALA A 145 1.51 -12.93 -18.86
CA ALA A 145 1.01 -13.16 -20.21
C ALA A 145 -0.01 -12.07 -20.60
N GLY A 146 -0.96 -11.77 -19.71
CA GLY A 146 -1.90 -10.66 -19.91
C GLY A 146 -1.24 -9.30 -20.10
N ALA A 147 -0.20 -9.00 -19.33
CA ALA A 147 0.55 -7.74 -19.46
C ALA A 147 1.31 -7.66 -20.80
N VAL A 148 1.92 -8.77 -21.24
CA VAL A 148 2.60 -8.86 -22.54
C VAL A 148 1.59 -8.63 -23.67
N SER A 149 0.44 -9.32 -23.63
CA SER A 149 -0.60 -9.17 -24.66
C SER A 149 -1.14 -7.74 -24.75
N LEU A 150 -1.30 -7.07 -23.60
CA LEU A 150 -1.74 -5.68 -23.56
C LEU A 150 -0.71 -4.72 -24.17
N ILE A 151 0.58 -4.95 -23.89
CA ILE A 151 1.69 -4.17 -24.48
C ILE A 151 1.74 -4.38 -25.99
N VAL A 152 1.65 -5.64 -26.44
CA VAL A 152 1.64 -5.96 -27.88
C VAL A 152 0.43 -5.35 -28.57
N LEU A 153 -0.76 -5.46 -27.98
CA LEU A 153 -1.98 -4.83 -28.53
C LEU A 153 -1.77 -3.32 -28.69
N THR A 154 -1.24 -2.65 -27.66
CA THR A 154 -0.94 -1.21 -27.74
C THR A 154 0.02 -0.90 -28.86
N LEU A 155 1.09 -1.70 -29.01
CA LEU A 155 2.07 -1.53 -30.09
C LEU A 155 1.41 -1.66 -31.48
N LEU A 156 0.53 -2.64 -31.66
CA LEU A 156 -0.18 -2.86 -32.92
C LEU A 156 -1.18 -1.73 -33.23
N LEU A 157 -1.83 -1.16 -32.21
CA LEU A 157 -2.70 0.01 -32.37
C LEU A 157 -1.93 1.26 -32.77
N LEU A 158 -0.76 1.48 -32.18
CA LEU A 158 0.07 2.64 -32.51
C LEU A 158 0.84 2.50 -33.84
N ILE A 159 1.18 1.27 -34.22
CA ILE A 159 1.98 0.98 -35.41
C ILE A 159 1.25 -0.08 -36.28
N PRO A 160 0.23 0.31 -37.06
CA PRO A 160 -0.60 -0.62 -37.83
C PRO A 160 0.18 -1.53 -38.80
N HIS A 161 1.32 -1.09 -39.29
CA HIS A 161 2.18 -1.89 -40.19
C HIS A 161 2.71 -3.18 -39.53
N LEU A 162 2.77 -3.23 -38.20
CA LEU A 162 3.18 -4.42 -37.47
C LEU A 162 2.09 -5.47 -37.35
N SER A 163 0.82 -5.13 -37.67
CA SER A 163 -0.33 -6.04 -37.50
C SER A 163 -0.16 -7.36 -38.25
N ARG A 164 0.49 -7.35 -39.43
CA ARG A 164 0.82 -8.57 -40.17
C ARG A 164 1.74 -9.54 -39.43
N TYR A 165 2.51 -9.04 -38.48
CA TYR A 165 3.42 -9.83 -37.63
C TYR A 165 2.88 -9.99 -36.21
N GLY A 166 1.68 -9.50 -35.92
CA GLY A 166 1.13 -9.41 -34.56
C GLY A 166 1.21 -10.73 -33.80
N MET A 167 0.79 -11.84 -34.43
CA MET A 167 0.86 -13.17 -33.81
C MET A 167 2.30 -13.59 -33.52
N ALA A 168 3.24 -13.32 -34.39
CA ALA A 168 4.63 -13.66 -34.17
C ALA A 168 5.23 -12.84 -33.03
N ILE A 169 4.93 -11.55 -32.96
CA ILE A 169 5.36 -10.65 -31.89
C ILE A 169 4.79 -11.12 -30.55
N GLU A 170 3.51 -11.46 -30.52
CA GLU A 170 2.82 -11.99 -29.33
C GLU A 170 3.50 -13.26 -28.82
N VAL A 171 3.66 -14.25 -29.67
CA VAL A 171 4.27 -15.54 -29.33
C VAL A 171 5.71 -15.36 -28.83
N VAL A 172 6.51 -14.56 -29.52
CA VAL A 172 7.89 -14.27 -29.11
C VAL A 172 7.93 -13.52 -27.77
N GLY A 173 7.05 -12.54 -27.59
CA GLY A 173 6.92 -11.79 -26.34
C GLY A 173 6.52 -12.68 -25.16
N LEU A 174 5.53 -13.54 -25.33
CA LEU A 174 5.08 -14.49 -24.32
C LEU A 174 6.18 -15.48 -23.95
N ILE A 175 6.77 -16.16 -24.95
CA ILE A 175 7.85 -17.12 -24.70
C ILE A 175 9.04 -16.42 -24.02
N GLY A 176 9.42 -15.26 -24.50
CA GLY A 176 10.53 -14.50 -23.92
C GLY A 176 10.27 -14.13 -22.45
N ALA A 177 9.10 -13.60 -22.14
CA ALA A 177 8.72 -13.24 -20.78
C ALA A 177 8.68 -14.47 -19.85
N GLU A 178 8.07 -15.58 -20.29
CA GLU A 178 7.99 -16.80 -19.51
C GLU A 178 9.37 -17.43 -19.27
N VAL A 179 10.22 -17.48 -20.29
CA VAL A 179 11.60 -17.99 -20.14
C VAL A 179 12.37 -17.13 -19.13
N LEU A 180 12.31 -15.82 -19.24
CA LEU A 180 12.97 -14.91 -18.29
C LEU A 180 12.44 -15.10 -16.86
N TYR A 181 11.14 -15.30 -16.70
CA TYR A 181 10.53 -15.50 -15.38
C TYR A 181 10.95 -16.82 -14.73
N TRP A 182 10.87 -17.92 -15.46
CA TRP A 182 11.13 -19.26 -14.92
C TRP A 182 12.62 -19.54 -14.71
N PHE A 183 13.49 -19.06 -15.57
CA PHE A 183 14.93 -19.40 -15.54
C PHE A 183 15.80 -18.32 -14.89
N LEU A 184 15.49 -17.04 -15.08
CA LEU A 184 16.33 -15.96 -14.57
C LEU A 184 15.82 -15.33 -13.28
N HIS A 185 14.63 -15.66 -12.81
CA HIS A 185 14.02 -15.19 -11.54
C HIS A 185 14.11 -13.65 -11.36
N VAL A 186 13.95 -12.90 -12.44
CA VAL A 186 14.16 -11.46 -12.46
C VAL A 186 12.92 -10.72 -11.94
N ASN A 187 12.94 -10.32 -10.67
CA ASN A 187 11.86 -9.53 -10.08
C ASN A 187 11.60 -8.20 -10.81
N ILE A 188 12.64 -7.62 -11.42
CA ILE A 188 12.55 -6.41 -12.25
C ILE A 188 11.63 -6.61 -13.46
N LEU A 189 11.58 -7.81 -14.05
CA LEU A 189 10.67 -8.12 -15.16
C LEU A 189 9.21 -7.91 -14.78
N LEU A 190 8.79 -8.42 -13.62
CA LEU A 190 7.42 -8.24 -13.13
C LEU A 190 7.08 -6.77 -12.93
N GLN A 191 8.00 -5.98 -12.41
CA GLN A 191 7.82 -4.54 -12.21
C GLN A 191 7.71 -3.79 -13.54
N LEU A 192 8.55 -4.13 -14.53
CA LEU A 192 8.50 -3.53 -15.87
C LEU A 192 7.21 -3.89 -16.62
N LEU A 193 6.77 -5.14 -16.53
CA LEU A 193 5.50 -5.57 -17.13
C LEU A 193 4.30 -4.89 -16.46
N ALA A 194 4.31 -4.75 -15.14
CA ALA A 194 3.28 -4.03 -14.39
C ALA A 194 3.23 -2.54 -14.80
N LEU A 195 4.38 -1.90 -14.91
CA LEU A 195 4.48 -0.52 -15.39
C LEU A 195 3.98 -0.41 -16.85
N GLY A 196 4.42 -1.33 -17.72
CA GLY A 196 3.96 -1.40 -19.11
C GLY A 196 2.44 -1.53 -19.20
N ALA A 197 1.86 -2.45 -18.44
CA ALA A 197 0.41 -2.63 -18.38
C ALA A 197 -0.31 -1.36 -17.89
N ALA A 198 0.21 -0.69 -16.85
CA ALA A 198 -0.37 0.53 -16.33
C ALA A 198 -0.37 1.69 -17.34
N VAL A 199 0.68 1.80 -18.15
CA VAL A 199 0.79 2.82 -19.21
C VAL A 199 -0.07 2.45 -20.43
N CYS A 200 -0.11 1.18 -20.82
CA CYS A 200 -0.82 0.71 -22.02
C CYS A 200 -2.36 0.67 -21.83
N THR A 201 -2.83 0.38 -20.62
CA THR A 201 -4.28 0.27 -20.34
C THR A 201 -5.07 1.51 -20.78
N PRO A 202 -4.72 2.75 -20.36
CA PRO A 202 -5.49 3.93 -20.80
C PRO A 202 -5.39 4.16 -22.29
N VAL A 203 -4.26 3.83 -22.94
CA VAL A 203 -4.11 3.97 -24.39
C VAL A 203 -5.09 3.06 -25.12
N VAL A 204 -5.17 1.79 -24.74
CA VAL A 204 -6.11 0.82 -25.34
C VAL A 204 -7.57 1.23 -25.09
N VAL A 205 -7.89 1.62 -23.83
CA VAL A 205 -9.25 2.05 -23.49
C VAL A 205 -9.66 3.24 -24.35
N VAL A 206 -8.84 4.29 -24.42
CA VAL A 206 -9.14 5.47 -25.25
C VAL A 206 -9.28 5.11 -26.72
N SER A 207 -8.40 4.25 -27.24
CA SER A 207 -8.44 3.82 -28.66
C SER A 207 -9.69 2.97 -29.03
N LEU A 208 -10.31 2.33 -28.03
CA LEU A 208 -11.56 1.56 -28.26
C LEU A 208 -12.82 2.42 -28.22
N PHE A 209 -12.75 3.62 -27.63
CA PHE A 209 -13.89 4.53 -27.50
C PHE A 209 -13.83 5.73 -28.45
N LEU A 210 -12.78 5.87 -29.25
CA LEU A 210 -12.63 6.84 -30.33
C LEU A 210 -12.89 6.21 -31.70
#